data_7ceacd3e66823dd59a39562d6c986535
#
_entry.id   7ceacd3e66823dd59a39562d6c986535
#
_cell.length_a   1.000
_cell.length_b   1.000
_cell.length_c   1.000
_cell.angle_alpha   90.00
_cell.angle_beta   90.00
_cell.angle_gamma   90.00
#
_symmetry.space_group_name_H-M   'P 1'
#
loop_
_entity.id
_entity.type
_entity.pdbx_description
1 polymer ?
#
loop_
_entity_poly.entity_id
_entity_poly.type
_entity_poly.pdbx_seq_one_letter_code
_entity_poly.pdbx_strand_id
1 'polypeptide(L)'
;MDFNVVDRPEMLIAGTVLRSPALAVEGPRRAKVVEAWQRLRARQDLPGPFATGYVDFAPEINSYLTHIVGYECKTLADLRVGDVLARIPAGRYARFVAHGDEIGDTIVALWRQVWDAEAAGEFVRAYTGDCEQYPDERTVEIFVSLTDAQSGDSR
;
A
#
# COMPACT_ATOMS: atom_id res chain seq x y z
N MET A 1 8.80 11.45 15.42
CA MET A 1 8.25 10.97 14.14
C MET A 1 8.35 9.47 14.08
N ASP A 2 7.26 8.86 13.69
CA ASP A 2 7.17 7.40 13.69
C ASP A 2 7.44 6.80 12.32
N PHE A 3 8.15 7.54 11.48
CA PHE A 3 8.49 7.10 10.13
C PHE A 3 9.88 7.59 9.74
N ASN A 4 10.44 6.96 8.72
CA ASN A 4 11.67 7.44 8.09
C ASN A 4 11.45 7.59 6.59
N VAL A 5 12.27 8.43 5.95
CA VAL A 5 12.21 8.65 4.51
C VAL A 5 13.24 7.76 3.83
N VAL A 6 12.79 7.03 2.80
CA VAL A 6 13.63 6.09 2.07
C VAL A 6 13.46 6.29 0.57
N ASP A 7 14.48 5.94 -0.19
CA ASP A 7 14.38 5.86 -1.64
C ASP A 7 14.09 4.40 -2.02
N ARG A 8 13.19 4.22 -2.97
CA ARG A 8 12.78 2.88 -3.40
C ARG A 8 12.79 2.75 -4.91
N PRO A 9 13.17 1.58 -5.43
CA PRO A 9 13.03 1.29 -6.85
C PRO A 9 11.57 1.05 -7.21
N GLU A 10 11.27 1.05 -8.51
CA GLU A 10 9.95 0.65 -9.00
C GLU A 10 9.63 -0.76 -8.52
N MET A 11 8.35 -0.96 -8.18
CA MET A 11 7.84 -2.25 -7.70
C MET A 11 6.59 -2.61 -8.49
N LEU A 12 6.46 -3.89 -8.84
CA LEU A 12 5.27 -4.41 -9.51
C LEU A 12 4.47 -5.27 -8.54
N ILE A 13 3.18 -4.99 -8.44
CA ILE A 13 2.25 -5.75 -7.61
C ILE A 13 1.09 -6.18 -8.47
N ALA A 14 0.72 -7.46 -8.38
CA ALA A 14 -0.40 -8.01 -9.13
C ALA A 14 -1.39 -8.69 -8.19
N GLY A 15 -2.65 -8.71 -8.57
CA GLY A 15 -3.66 -9.38 -7.77
C GLY A 15 -5.07 -8.96 -8.10
N THR A 16 -5.93 -9.01 -7.07
CA THR A 16 -7.33 -8.64 -7.17
C THR A 16 -7.51 -7.16 -6.95
N VAL A 17 -8.25 -6.52 -7.84
CA VAL A 17 -8.53 -5.08 -7.78
C VAL A 17 -9.80 -4.82 -7.00
N LEU A 18 -9.71 -3.83 -6.10
CA LEU A 18 -10.84 -3.27 -5.40
C LEU A 18 -10.85 -1.76 -5.66
N ARG A 19 -11.98 -1.24 -6.11
CA ARG A 19 -12.14 0.20 -6.24
C ARG A 19 -12.86 0.69 -4.99
N SER A 20 -12.19 1.48 -4.16
CA SER A 20 -12.75 1.87 -2.87
C SER A 20 -12.37 3.29 -2.49
N PRO A 21 -13.13 3.93 -1.58
CA PRO A 21 -12.73 5.19 -0.99
C PRO A 21 -11.40 5.04 -0.23
N ALA A 22 -10.65 6.12 -0.19
CA ALA A 22 -9.32 6.13 0.43
C ALA A 22 -9.32 5.75 1.92
N LEU A 23 -10.41 6.00 2.62
CA LEU A 23 -10.51 5.74 4.07
C LEU A 23 -11.36 4.51 4.38
N ALA A 24 -11.36 3.51 3.54
CA ALA A 24 -12.22 2.33 3.67
C ALA A 24 -11.66 1.31 4.68
N VAL A 25 -11.57 1.70 5.94
CA VAL A 25 -11.06 0.83 7.01
C VAL A 25 -12.16 0.16 7.83
N GLU A 26 -13.42 0.49 7.54
CA GLU A 26 -14.58 -0.01 8.31
C GLU A 26 -15.73 -0.38 7.39
N GLY A 27 -16.68 -1.17 7.94
CA GLY A 27 -17.93 -1.50 7.30
C GLY A 27 -17.81 -2.43 6.10
N PRO A 28 -18.77 -2.34 5.15
CA PRO A 28 -18.79 -3.27 4.01
C PRO A 28 -17.56 -3.23 3.12
N ARG A 29 -16.89 -2.09 3.04
CA ARG A 29 -15.69 -1.95 2.22
C ARG A 29 -14.53 -2.72 2.81
N ARG A 30 -14.38 -2.67 4.14
CA ARG A 30 -13.37 -3.48 4.83
C ARG A 30 -13.65 -4.97 4.64
N ALA A 31 -14.91 -5.37 4.67
CA ALA A 31 -15.29 -6.77 4.46
C ALA A 31 -14.82 -7.27 3.09
N LYS A 32 -14.89 -6.45 2.05
CA LYS A 32 -14.39 -6.82 0.72
C LYS A 32 -12.89 -6.99 0.70
N VAL A 33 -12.15 -6.18 1.42
CA VAL A 33 -10.70 -6.32 1.55
C VAL A 33 -10.36 -7.63 2.26
N VAL A 34 -11.05 -7.94 3.36
CA VAL A 34 -10.87 -9.19 4.10
C VAL A 34 -11.14 -10.39 3.20
N GLU A 35 -12.22 -10.35 2.42
CA GLU A 35 -12.57 -11.41 1.48
C GLU A 35 -11.48 -11.60 0.43
N ALA A 36 -10.95 -10.52 -0.13
CA ALA A 36 -9.87 -10.58 -1.10
C ALA A 36 -8.63 -11.25 -0.51
N TRP A 37 -8.28 -10.92 0.73
CA TRP A 37 -7.17 -11.56 1.45
C TRP A 37 -7.40 -13.05 1.68
N GLN A 38 -8.62 -13.44 2.05
CA GLN A 38 -8.94 -14.85 2.25
C GLN A 38 -8.76 -15.66 0.96
N ARG A 39 -9.21 -15.11 -0.17
CA ARG A 39 -9.03 -15.74 -1.47
C ARG A 39 -7.57 -15.84 -1.87
N LEU A 40 -6.81 -14.78 -1.63
CA LEU A 40 -5.39 -14.74 -1.95
C LEU A 40 -4.62 -15.78 -1.15
N ARG A 41 -4.89 -15.90 0.14
CA ARG A 41 -4.21 -16.86 1.01
C ARG A 41 -4.49 -18.32 0.61
N ALA A 42 -5.62 -18.57 -0.03
CA ALA A 42 -5.97 -19.90 -0.50
C ALA A 42 -5.25 -20.30 -1.80
N ARG A 43 -4.63 -19.34 -2.48
CA ARG A 43 -3.94 -19.58 -3.76
C ARG A 43 -2.58 -20.23 -3.51
N GLN A 44 -2.19 -21.12 -4.43
CA GLN A 44 -0.90 -21.81 -4.40
C GLN A 44 -0.02 -21.45 -5.59
N ASP A 45 -0.48 -20.54 -6.44
CA ASP A 45 0.19 -20.16 -7.68
C ASP A 45 0.97 -18.85 -7.60
N LEU A 46 1.16 -18.31 -6.40
CA LEU A 46 1.78 -17.00 -6.22
C LEU A 46 3.28 -17.05 -6.48
N PRO A 47 3.81 -16.19 -7.37
CA PRO A 47 5.23 -16.20 -7.71
C PRO A 47 6.10 -15.39 -6.75
N GLY A 48 5.50 -14.65 -5.84
CA GLY A 48 6.23 -13.79 -4.91
C GLY A 48 5.46 -13.58 -3.61
N PRO A 49 6.05 -12.84 -2.66
CA PRO A 49 5.41 -12.58 -1.37
C PRO A 49 4.16 -11.73 -1.51
N PHE A 50 3.31 -11.79 -0.49
CA PHE A 50 2.13 -10.92 -0.42
C PHE A 50 2.53 -9.46 -0.45
N ALA A 51 1.74 -8.66 -1.14
CA ALA A 51 1.89 -7.21 -1.17
C ALA A 51 0.55 -6.56 -1.50
N THR A 52 0.39 -5.33 -1.09
CA THR A 52 -0.79 -4.53 -1.39
C THR A 52 -0.35 -3.24 -2.05
N GLY A 53 -1.03 -2.86 -3.13
CA GLY A 53 -0.77 -1.60 -3.82
C GLY A 53 -1.97 -0.68 -3.80
N TYR A 54 -1.70 0.62 -3.77
CA TYR A 54 -2.71 1.69 -3.82
C TYR A 54 -2.31 2.65 -4.93
N VAL A 55 -3.08 2.67 -6.00
CA VAL A 55 -2.78 3.46 -7.20
C VAL A 55 -4.04 4.14 -7.73
N ASP A 56 -3.93 4.89 -8.80
CA ASP A 56 -5.05 5.54 -9.48
C ASP A 56 -5.89 6.37 -8.50
N PHE A 57 -5.22 7.17 -7.69
CA PHE A 57 -5.89 8.06 -6.75
C PHE A 57 -6.72 9.09 -7.52
N ALA A 58 -7.99 9.21 -7.15
CA ALA A 58 -8.84 10.26 -7.69
C ALA A 58 -8.35 11.63 -7.18
N PRO A 59 -8.67 12.72 -7.90
CA PRO A 59 -8.15 14.05 -7.54
C PRO A 59 -8.50 14.51 -6.13
N GLU A 60 -9.59 14.02 -5.57
CA GLU A 60 -10.03 14.39 -4.23
C GLU A 60 -9.65 13.32 -3.23
N ILE A 61 -9.10 13.74 -2.10
CA ILE A 61 -8.52 12.83 -1.10
C ILE A 61 -9.52 11.81 -0.54
N ASN A 62 -10.80 12.19 -0.45
CA ASN A 62 -11.84 11.30 0.05
C ASN A 62 -12.52 10.50 -1.07
N SER A 63 -12.01 10.60 -2.28
CA SER A 63 -12.52 9.88 -3.43
C SER A 63 -11.95 8.46 -3.50
N TYR A 64 -12.12 7.84 -4.65
CA TYR A 64 -11.75 6.46 -4.86
C TYR A 64 -10.28 6.31 -5.25
N LEU A 65 -9.73 5.18 -4.91
CA LEU A 65 -8.45 4.71 -5.39
C LEU A 65 -8.58 3.27 -5.85
N THR A 66 -7.59 2.79 -6.57
CA THR A 66 -7.47 1.39 -6.94
C THR A 66 -6.60 0.69 -5.90
N HIS A 67 -7.19 -0.29 -5.22
CA HIS A 67 -6.53 -1.09 -4.19
C HIS A 67 -6.29 -2.48 -4.74
N ILE A 68 -5.05 -2.93 -4.79
CA ILE A 68 -4.69 -4.25 -5.29
C ILE A 68 -4.19 -5.10 -4.14
N VAL A 69 -4.92 -6.16 -3.84
CA VAL A 69 -4.51 -7.16 -2.85
C VAL A 69 -3.87 -8.31 -3.62
N GLY A 70 -2.57 -8.54 -3.40
CA GLY A 70 -1.89 -9.51 -4.23
C GLY A 70 -0.47 -9.85 -3.79
N TYR A 71 0.42 -9.85 -4.75
CA TYR A 71 1.78 -10.37 -4.62
C TYR A 71 2.76 -9.54 -5.42
N GLU A 72 4.02 -9.59 -5.02
CA GLU A 72 5.10 -8.93 -5.74
C GLU A 72 5.48 -9.70 -6.99
N CYS A 73 5.72 -8.97 -8.06
CA CYS A 73 6.26 -9.49 -9.32
C CYS A 73 7.65 -8.93 -9.54
N LYS A 74 8.59 -9.77 -9.96
CA LYS A 74 9.91 -9.30 -10.38
C LYS A 74 9.88 -8.78 -11.81
N THR A 75 9.08 -9.43 -12.65
CA THR A 75 8.90 -9.07 -14.05
C THR A 75 7.44 -9.30 -14.45
N LEU A 76 7.08 -8.86 -15.65
CA LEU A 76 5.75 -9.09 -16.20
C LEU A 76 5.42 -10.57 -16.38
N ALA A 77 6.43 -11.43 -16.50
CA ALA A 77 6.22 -12.86 -16.62
C ALA A 77 5.62 -13.50 -15.35
N ASP A 78 5.73 -12.82 -14.23
CA ASP A 78 5.15 -13.28 -12.96
C ASP A 78 3.65 -13.02 -12.85
N LEU A 79 3.10 -12.20 -13.70
CA LEU A 79 1.66 -11.89 -13.68
C LEU A 79 0.85 -13.14 -14.00
N ARG A 80 -0.03 -13.53 -13.08
CA ARG A 80 -0.93 -14.67 -13.28
C ARG A 80 -2.17 -14.26 -14.04
N VAL A 81 -2.69 -15.19 -14.84
CA VAL A 81 -3.88 -14.93 -15.67
C VAL A 81 -5.06 -14.54 -14.78
N GLY A 82 -5.74 -13.48 -15.16
CA GLY A 82 -6.89 -12.95 -14.43
C GLY A 82 -6.56 -11.91 -13.38
N ASP A 83 -5.29 -11.75 -13.05
CA ASP A 83 -4.87 -10.73 -12.10
C ASP A 83 -4.57 -9.40 -12.81
N VAL A 84 -4.64 -8.31 -12.05
CA VAL A 84 -4.34 -6.97 -12.54
C VAL A 84 -3.00 -6.54 -11.98
N LEU A 85 -2.19 -5.91 -12.83
CA LEU A 85 -0.86 -5.43 -12.47
C LEU A 85 -0.90 -3.93 -12.16
N ALA A 86 -0.24 -3.55 -11.06
CA ALA A 86 0.03 -2.15 -10.74
C ALA A 86 1.52 -1.91 -10.68
N ARG A 87 1.90 -0.71 -11.09
CA ARG A 87 3.28 -0.24 -11.01
C ARG A 87 3.36 0.80 -9.89
N ILE A 88 4.17 0.50 -8.89
CA ILE A 88 4.46 1.45 -7.80
C ILE A 88 5.74 2.16 -8.21
N PRO A 89 5.71 3.48 -8.43
CA PRO A 89 6.85 4.16 -9.04
C PRO A 89 8.09 4.20 -8.15
N ALA A 90 9.25 4.26 -8.77
CA ALA A 90 10.48 4.57 -8.06
C ALA A 90 10.41 5.98 -7.50
N GLY A 91 10.99 6.23 -6.33
CA GLY A 91 11.01 7.55 -5.73
C GLY A 91 11.20 7.54 -4.24
N ARG A 92 10.83 8.64 -3.61
CA ARG A 92 10.94 8.81 -2.16
C ARG A 92 9.64 8.45 -1.50
N TYR A 93 9.77 7.75 -0.37
CA TYR A 93 8.63 7.23 0.39
C TYR A 93 8.82 7.47 1.87
N ALA A 94 7.73 7.76 2.56
CA ALA A 94 7.69 7.69 4.01
C ALA A 94 7.38 6.24 4.38
N ARG A 95 8.25 5.64 5.18
CA ARG A 95 8.14 4.24 5.61
C ARG A 95 7.66 4.18 7.04
N PHE A 96 6.52 3.52 7.24
CA PHE A 96 5.94 3.26 8.56
C PHE A 96 5.97 1.76 8.82
N VAL A 97 6.29 1.36 10.04
CA VAL A 97 6.37 -0.06 10.40
C VAL A 97 5.59 -0.31 11.68
N ALA A 98 4.88 -1.41 11.72
CA ALA A 98 4.20 -1.85 12.93
C ALA A 98 4.24 -3.37 13.06
N HIS A 99 4.14 -3.83 14.31
CA HIS A 99 4.10 -5.25 14.65
C HIS A 99 2.87 -5.51 15.51
N GLY A 100 2.25 -6.67 15.34
CA GLY A 100 1.11 -7.04 16.15
C GLY A 100 0.65 -8.47 15.87
N ASP A 101 -0.07 -9.06 16.83
CA ASP A 101 -0.58 -10.43 16.71
C ASP A 101 -1.73 -10.53 15.72
N GLU A 102 -2.56 -9.47 15.63
CA GLU A 102 -3.67 -9.38 14.69
C GLU A 102 -3.27 -8.43 13.57
N ILE A 103 -2.73 -8.99 12.49
CA ILE A 103 -2.14 -8.19 11.41
C ILE A 103 -3.14 -7.22 10.79
N GLY A 104 -4.41 -7.64 10.63
CA GLY A 104 -5.43 -6.77 10.06
C GLY A 104 -5.66 -5.51 10.90
N ASP A 105 -5.76 -5.66 12.21
CA ASP A 105 -5.92 -4.52 13.12
C ASP A 105 -4.66 -3.67 13.16
N THR A 106 -3.49 -4.31 13.08
CA THR A 106 -2.20 -3.62 13.02
C THR A 106 -2.10 -2.74 11.78
N ILE A 107 -2.52 -3.25 10.63
CA ILE A 107 -2.55 -2.49 9.37
C ILE A 107 -3.44 -1.25 9.50
N VAL A 108 -4.66 -1.43 10.00
CA VAL A 108 -5.60 -0.32 10.17
C VAL A 108 -5.04 0.75 11.11
N ALA A 109 -4.48 0.33 12.24
CA ALA A 109 -3.90 1.26 13.20
C ALA A 109 -2.72 2.02 12.59
N LEU A 110 -1.90 1.35 11.77
CA LEU A 110 -0.76 2.00 11.14
C LEU A 110 -1.21 3.01 10.09
N TRP A 111 -2.25 2.72 9.31
CA TRP A 111 -2.81 3.69 8.37
C TRP A 111 -3.33 4.93 9.07
N ARG A 112 -3.94 4.78 10.24
CA ARG A 112 -4.37 5.94 11.04
C ARG A 112 -3.18 6.80 11.46
N GLN A 113 -2.06 6.20 11.81
CA GLN A 113 -0.83 6.95 12.09
C GLN A 113 -0.33 7.71 10.85
N VAL A 114 -0.41 7.10 9.67
CA VAL A 114 -0.05 7.75 8.41
C VAL A 114 -0.92 8.99 8.19
N TRP A 115 -2.24 8.84 8.34
CA TRP A 115 -3.17 9.95 8.12
C TRP A 115 -2.99 11.05 9.15
N ASP A 116 -2.74 10.71 10.40
CA ASP A 116 -2.48 11.69 11.46
C ASP A 116 -1.19 12.48 11.17
N ALA A 117 -0.15 11.81 10.74
CA ALA A 117 1.12 12.44 10.40
C ALA A 117 0.97 13.37 9.18
N GLU A 118 0.24 12.95 8.18
CA GLU A 118 -0.06 13.79 7.02
C GLU A 118 -0.85 15.03 7.43
N ALA A 119 -1.89 14.85 8.24
CA ALA A 119 -2.71 15.95 8.73
C ALA A 119 -1.91 16.93 9.59
N ALA A 120 -0.92 16.44 10.32
CA ALA A 120 -0.01 17.27 11.11
C ALA A 120 1.06 17.97 10.28
N GLY A 121 1.10 17.72 8.98
CA GLY A 121 2.08 18.37 8.08
C GLY A 121 3.48 17.81 8.17
N GLU A 122 3.64 16.57 8.68
CA GLU A 122 4.97 15.97 8.82
C GLU A 122 5.58 15.56 7.48
N PHE A 123 4.76 15.38 6.46
CA PHE A 123 5.19 15.13 5.08
C PHE A 123 4.08 15.50 4.10
N VAL A 124 4.42 15.58 2.82
CA VAL A 124 3.47 15.87 1.75
C VAL A 124 3.42 14.67 0.81
N ARG A 125 2.27 14.02 0.72
CA ARG A 125 2.08 12.86 -0.15
C ARG A 125 1.99 13.25 -1.61
N ALA A 126 2.56 12.41 -2.46
CA ALA A 126 2.48 12.58 -3.91
C ALA A 126 1.23 11.95 -4.51
N TYR A 127 0.64 10.95 -3.85
CA TYR A 127 -0.50 10.18 -4.35
C TYR A 127 -0.25 9.56 -5.72
N THR A 128 0.98 9.11 -5.95
CA THR A 128 1.39 8.47 -7.20
C THR A 128 1.41 6.95 -7.12
N GLY A 129 1.41 6.41 -5.92
CA GLY A 129 1.38 4.98 -5.69
C GLY A 129 1.98 4.66 -4.32
N ASP A 130 1.21 3.97 -3.51
CA ASP A 130 1.63 3.53 -2.18
C ASP A 130 1.58 2.01 -2.12
N CYS A 131 2.25 1.42 -1.14
CA CYS A 131 2.21 -0.02 -0.99
C CYS A 131 2.37 -0.47 0.46
N GLU A 132 1.97 -1.72 0.69
CA GLU A 132 2.23 -2.42 1.94
C GLU A 132 3.06 -3.67 1.61
N GLN A 133 4.05 -3.92 2.45
CA GLN A 133 4.82 -5.17 2.43
C GLN A 133 4.74 -5.81 3.81
N TYR A 134 4.95 -7.11 3.85
CA TYR A 134 4.79 -7.90 5.07
C TYR A 134 6.04 -8.77 5.25
N PRO A 135 7.07 -8.24 5.96
CA PRO A 135 8.33 -8.97 6.16
C PRO A 135 8.15 -10.31 6.87
N ASP A 136 7.14 -10.39 7.74
CA ASP A 136 6.74 -11.63 8.40
C ASP A 136 5.25 -11.55 8.76
N GLU A 137 4.72 -12.60 9.39
CA GLU A 137 3.28 -12.71 9.68
C GLU A 137 2.76 -11.67 10.67
N ARG A 138 3.64 -11.00 11.39
CA ARG A 138 3.30 -10.06 12.46
C ARG A 138 3.75 -8.63 12.17
N THR A 139 4.33 -8.40 11.00
CA THR A 139 4.91 -7.11 10.65
C THR A 139 4.31 -6.57 9.37
N VAL A 140 3.93 -5.29 9.38
CA VAL A 140 3.54 -4.57 8.18
C VAL A 140 4.43 -3.35 8.01
N GLU A 141 4.82 -3.10 6.76
CA GLU A 141 5.47 -1.87 6.34
C GLU A 141 4.56 -1.15 5.37
N ILE A 142 4.30 0.13 5.62
CA ILE A 142 3.55 0.99 4.71
C ILE A 142 4.50 2.00 4.11
N PHE A 143 4.48 2.13 2.79
CA PHE A 143 5.29 3.10 2.06
C PHE A 143 4.34 4.06 1.34
N VAL A 144 4.37 5.33 1.71
CA VAL A 144 3.57 6.36 1.04
C VAL A 144 4.46 7.27 0.22
N SER A 145 4.09 7.49 -1.03
CA SER A 145 4.87 8.30 -1.96
C SER A 145 4.92 9.76 -1.52
N LEU A 146 6.10 10.35 -1.63
CA LEU A 146 6.33 11.75 -1.27
C LEU A 146 6.59 12.59 -2.51
N THR A 147 6.24 13.87 -2.42
CA THR A 147 6.49 14.81 -3.51
C THR A 147 7.98 15.14 -3.60
N ASP A 148 8.44 15.45 -4.82
CA ASP A 148 9.82 15.91 -5.05
C ASP A 148 10.09 17.27 -4.43
N ALA A 149 9.04 18.07 -4.19
CA ALA A 149 9.16 19.37 -3.55
C ALA A 149 9.84 19.29 -2.18
N GLN A 150 9.72 18.17 -1.47
CA GLN A 150 10.37 17.97 -0.18
C GLN A 150 11.88 17.84 -0.30
N SER A 151 12.38 17.26 -1.38
CA SER A 151 13.83 17.18 -1.59
C SER A 151 14.42 18.52 -2.02
N GLY A 152 13.60 19.39 -2.61
CA GLY A 152 14.02 20.74 -2.97
C GLY A 152 14.21 21.68 -1.80
N ASP A 153 13.55 21.44 -0.70
CA ASP A 153 13.58 22.30 0.49
C ASP A 153 14.86 22.12 1.33
N SER A 154 15.69 21.19 0.98
CA SER A 154 16.93 20.93 1.70
C SER A 154 18.06 21.88 1.33
N ARG A 155 17.79 22.93 0.61
CA ARG A 155 18.79 23.90 0.19
C ARG A 155 19.03 25.00 1.20
#